data_9aa2ec53b0284f758d716ed0d31aebdf
#
_entry.id   9aa2ec53b0284f758d716ed0d31aebdf
#
_cell.length_a   1.000
_cell.length_b   1.000
_cell.length_c   1.000
_cell.angle_alpha   90.00
_cell.angle_beta   90.00
_cell.angle_gamma   90.00
#
_symmetry.space_group_name_H-M   'P 1'
#
loop_
_entity.id
_entity.type
_entity.pdbx_description
1 polymer ?
#
loop_
_entity_poly.entity_id
_entity_poly.type
_entity_poly.pdbx_seq_one_letter_code
_entity_poly.pdbx_strand_id
1 'polypeptide(L)'
;ISNIPLQVKPKQDIEIKDIRLEVPYTTYASKYMMGLGHKGGFRPDTLISWKWDTDKQQDKIWMGNVNAGLNLHFMDENFVRPLVNIYYALGKLNLPVSWGNNNKGGIRIQPEEDGETRMIVYSGERCSRKNEILHYNFDMQITPVKPIDLKLQATERFYHSNSDVSAGYIPAALKAGANLINVHHKKDIYPFINYPYYDESVADLKRFISEAPSKNLGVRLYYTTRELTVKIPELWALRSLGGEVIHDGPGKDTRTLIHRNGPNEWLNKNLATHFIPAWYNAFEEGKYAGDMDISVITTPDSRWNNYYLAGLDWMVKNLEVDGIYIDDSALDRKTLQRARRILDADGKRRLIDIHSWNHMNQWAGYANSLHLYTELLPYIDRTWIGEGFKADNSVDFWLSLIHISEPT
;
A
#
# COMPACT_ATOMS: atom_id res chain seq x y z
N ILE A 1 -13.12 -6.73 -7.39
CA ILE A 1 -13.69 -6.66 -6.04
C ILE A 1 -15.18 -6.39 -6.18
N SER A 2 -15.98 -7.22 -5.54
CA SER A 2 -17.43 -7.04 -5.46
C SER A 2 -17.77 -6.38 -4.14
N ASN A 3 -18.40 -5.21 -4.21
CA ASN A 3 -18.92 -4.53 -3.02
C ASN A 3 -20.36 -5.00 -2.80
N ILE A 4 -20.68 -5.46 -1.61
CA ILE A 4 -21.99 -5.97 -1.23
C ILE A 4 -22.55 -5.08 -0.10
N PRO A 5 -23.36 -4.09 -0.46
CA PRO A 5 -24.08 -3.30 0.52
C PRO A 5 -25.28 -4.11 1.04
N LEU A 6 -25.23 -4.51 2.29
CA LEU A 6 -26.34 -5.23 2.93
C LEU A 6 -26.93 -4.35 4.04
N GLN A 7 -28.22 -4.07 3.93
CA GLN A 7 -28.95 -3.28 4.91
C GLN A 7 -30.08 -4.10 5.54
N VAL A 8 -30.20 -3.99 6.85
CA VAL A 8 -31.34 -4.54 7.61
C VAL A 8 -32.11 -3.39 8.22
N LYS A 9 -33.40 -3.26 7.85
CA LYS A 9 -34.30 -2.21 8.35
C LYS A 9 -35.55 -2.86 8.96
N PRO A 10 -35.64 -2.99 10.29
CA PRO A 10 -36.80 -3.52 10.95
C PRO A 10 -38.07 -2.68 10.72
N LYS A 11 -39.20 -3.34 10.51
CA LYS A 11 -40.51 -2.68 10.36
C LYS A 11 -41.20 -2.39 11.70
N GLN A 12 -40.68 -2.95 12.77
CA GLN A 12 -41.09 -2.76 14.17
C GLN A 12 -39.87 -2.95 15.06
N ASP A 13 -40.01 -2.58 16.35
CA ASP A 13 -39.00 -2.89 17.33
C ASP A 13 -38.85 -4.40 17.44
N ILE A 14 -37.62 -4.90 17.36
CA ILE A 14 -37.34 -6.35 17.28
C ILE A 14 -36.08 -6.70 18.06
N GLU A 15 -36.10 -7.85 18.66
CA GLU A 15 -34.92 -8.52 19.17
C GLU A 15 -34.36 -9.45 18.09
N ILE A 16 -33.12 -9.21 17.69
CA ILE A 16 -32.39 -9.98 16.70
C ILE A 16 -31.38 -10.85 17.44
N LYS A 17 -31.50 -12.17 17.33
CA LYS A 17 -30.55 -13.08 17.97
C LYS A 17 -29.17 -13.04 17.35
N ASP A 18 -29.13 -12.96 16.04
CA ASP A 18 -27.88 -12.89 15.29
C ASP A 18 -28.13 -12.51 13.82
N ILE A 19 -27.18 -11.81 13.21
CA ILE A 19 -27.04 -11.67 11.76
C ILE A 19 -25.64 -12.16 11.41
N ARG A 20 -25.56 -13.11 10.49
CA ARG A 20 -24.30 -13.74 10.16
C ARG A 20 -24.09 -13.94 8.66
N LEU A 21 -22.84 -13.91 8.27
CA LEU A 21 -22.36 -14.36 6.96
C LEU A 21 -21.64 -15.69 7.16
N GLU A 22 -22.09 -16.72 6.49
CA GLU A 22 -21.43 -18.02 6.47
C GLU A 22 -20.80 -18.28 5.11
N VAL A 23 -19.52 -18.61 5.10
CA VAL A 23 -18.76 -18.90 3.89
C VAL A 23 -18.15 -20.28 4.02
N PRO A 24 -18.65 -21.26 3.27
CA PRO A 24 -18.03 -22.58 3.19
C PRO A 24 -16.81 -22.54 2.29
N TYR A 25 -15.75 -23.22 2.71
CA TYR A 25 -14.54 -23.41 1.95
C TYR A 25 -14.27 -24.91 1.79
N THR A 26 -13.97 -25.31 0.57
CA THR A 26 -13.45 -26.65 0.33
C THR A 26 -12.10 -26.84 1.00
N THR A 27 -11.70 -28.07 1.24
CA THR A 27 -10.37 -28.41 1.76
C THR A 27 -9.25 -27.76 0.93
N TYR A 28 -9.43 -27.70 -0.39
CA TYR A 28 -8.48 -27.06 -1.30
C TYR A 28 -8.36 -25.54 -1.05
N ALA A 29 -9.47 -24.86 -0.88
CA ALA A 29 -9.51 -23.38 -0.76
C ALA A 29 -9.36 -22.87 0.68
N SER A 30 -9.04 -23.72 1.64
CA SER A 30 -8.86 -23.37 3.05
C SER A 30 -7.49 -23.68 3.62
N LYS A 31 -6.51 -23.94 2.74
CA LYS A 31 -5.17 -24.39 3.14
C LYS A 31 -4.36 -23.34 3.88
N TYR A 32 -4.45 -22.08 3.44
CA TYR A 32 -3.70 -20.96 3.99
C TYR A 32 -4.64 -19.86 4.46
N MET A 33 -4.17 -19.03 5.40
CA MET A 33 -4.89 -17.84 5.81
C MET A 33 -3.95 -16.71 6.21
N MET A 34 -4.42 -15.48 6.12
CA MET A 34 -3.83 -14.30 6.72
C MET A 34 -4.92 -13.32 7.17
N GLY A 35 -4.66 -12.61 8.24
CA GLY A 35 -5.64 -11.77 8.92
C GLY A 35 -5.99 -12.32 10.29
N LEU A 36 -6.77 -11.60 11.07
CA LEU A 36 -7.18 -11.99 12.42
C LEU A 36 -6.01 -12.39 13.34
N GLY A 37 -4.90 -11.67 13.22
CA GLY A 37 -3.67 -11.97 13.98
C GLY A 37 -2.74 -13.00 13.34
N HIS A 38 -3.17 -13.73 12.31
CA HIS A 38 -2.32 -14.65 11.56
C HIS A 38 -1.51 -13.92 10.50
N LYS A 39 -0.19 -14.07 10.56
CA LYS A 39 0.76 -13.39 9.66
C LYS A 39 0.75 -13.94 8.23
N GLY A 40 0.14 -15.06 8.01
CA GLY A 40 0.18 -15.88 6.81
C GLY A 40 0.68 -17.29 7.11
N GLY A 41 0.58 -18.16 6.14
CA GLY A 41 0.95 -19.56 6.25
C GLY A 41 -0.24 -20.52 6.37
N PHE A 42 0.02 -21.73 6.82
CA PHE A 42 -1.03 -22.72 6.98
C PHE A 42 -2.11 -22.27 7.96
N ARG A 43 -3.38 -22.46 7.56
CA ARG A 43 -4.49 -22.28 8.48
C ARG A 43 -4.37 -23.29 9.63
N PRO A 44 -4.54 -22.87 10.88
CA PRO A 44 -4.64 -23.82 11.98
C PRO A 44 -5.82 -24.80 11.79
N ASP A 45 -5.60 -26.07 12.08
CA ASP A 45 -6.64 -27.12 11.97
C ASP A 45 -7.62 -27.13 13.15
N THR A 46 -7.51 -26.17 14.04
CA THR A 46 -8.37 -26.00 15.20
C THR A 46 -9.37 -24.88 14.99
N LEU A 47 -10.41 -24.87 15.81
CA LEU A 47 -11.37 -23.75 15.86
C LEU A 47 -10.63 -22.44 16.15
N ILE A 48 -10.79 -21.47 15.26
CA ILE A 48 -10.38 -20.09 15.48
C ILE A 48 -11.60 -19.28 15.89
N SER A 49 -11.53 -18.65 17.04
CA SER A 49 -12.55 -17.69 17.52
C SER A 49 -11.89 -16.33 17.73
N TRP A 50 -12.36 -15.34 16.99
CA TRP A 50 -11.82 -13.99 17.02
C TRP A 50 -12.93 -12.98 17.33
N LYS A 51 -12.62 -11.95 18.12
CA LYS A 51 -13.48 -10.82 18.42
C LYS A 51 -12.93 -9.56 17.77
N TRP A 52 -13.84 -8.65 17.41
CA TRP A 52 -13.45 -7.37 16.87
C TRP A 52 -12.59 -6.61 17.88
N ASP A 53 -11.40 -6.21 17.43
CA ASP A 53 -10.39 -5.58 18.26
C ASP A 53 -9.97 -4.25 17.63
N THR A 54 -10.38 -3.16 18.27
CA THR A 54 -10.09 -1.79 17.82
C THR A 54 -8.60 -1.47 17.89
N ASP A 55 -7.88 -2.11 18.80
CA ASP A 55 -6.46 -1.82 18.97
C ASP A 55 -5.60 -2.47 17.89
N LYS A 56 -6.10 -3.55 17.31
CA LYS A 56 -5.44 -4.25 16.20
C LYS A 56 -5.92 -3.82 14.81
N GLN A 57 -6.94 -3.00 14.73
CA GLN A 57 -7.45 -2.44 13.48
C GLN A 57 -7.74 -3.48 12.37
N GLN A 58 -8.16 -4.66 12.75
CA GLN A 58 -8.39 -5.75 11.80
C GLN A 58 -9.83 -5.76 11.30
N ASP A 59 -10.00 -5.64 10.01
CA ASP A 59 -11.29 -5.59 9.32
C ASP A 59 -11.34 -6.54 8.11
N LYS A 60 -10.26 -7.30 7.89
CA LYS A 60 -10.10 -8.19 6.72
C LYS A 60 -9.60 -9.56 7.13
N ILE A 61 -9.96 -10.53 6.29
CA ILE A 61 -9.38 -11.87 6.30
C ILE A 61 -9.28 -12.40 4.89
N TRP A 62 -8.15 -13.00 4.56
CA TRP A 62 -7.99 -13.83 3.39
C TRP A 62 -7.81 -15.29 3.79
N MET A 63 -8.51 -16.18 3.11
CA MET A 63 -8.31 -17.62 3.22
C MET A 63 -8.33 -18.24 1.82
N GLY A 64 -7.43 -19.19 1.58
CA GLY A 64 -7.32 -19.76 0.24
C GLY A 64 -6.15 -20.70 0.04
N ASN A 65 -5.85 -20.88 -1.25
CA ASN A 65 -4.71 -21.58 -1.80
C ASN A 65 -4.08 -20.66 -2.86
N VAL A 66 -2.96 -21.07 -3.46
CA VAL A 66 -2.29 -20.33 -4.53
C VAL A 66 -3.18 -20.07 -5.75
N ASN A 67 -4.12 -20.97 -6.06
CA ASN A 67 -4.99 -20.90 -7.23
C ASN A 67 -6.45 -20.56 -6.92
N ALA A 68 -6.84 -20.50 -5.67
CA ALA A 68 -8.20 -20.17 -5.27
C ALA A 68 -8.23 -19.61 -3.86
N GLY A 69 -8.78 -18.44 -3.68
CA GLY A 69 -8.93 -17.84 -2.36
C GLY A 69 -9.94 -16.71 -2.36
N LEU A 70 -10.30 -16.28 -1.19
CA LEU A 70 -11.25 -15.21 -0.96
C LEU A 70 -10.73 -14.26 0.12
N ASN A 71 -10.65 -12.99 -0.21
CA ASN A 71 -10.46 -11.93 0.75
C ASN A 71 -11.80 -11.28 1.05
N LEU A 72 -12.11 -11.17 2.32
CA LEU A 72 -13.29 -10.48 2.83
C LEU A 72 -12.86 -9.26 3.63
N HIS A 73 -13.52 -8.13 3.37
CA HIS A 73 -13.30 -6.88 4.06
C HIS A 73 -14.66 -6.39 4.59
N PHE A 74 -14.77 -6.23 5.91
CA PHE A 74 -16.02 -5.88 6.59
C PHE A 74 -16.12 -4.39 6.84
N MET A 75 -17.28 -3.82 6.56
CA MET A 75 -17.52 -2.39 6.58
C MET A 75 -18.91 -2.06 7.15
N ASP A 76 -19.14 -0.79 7.40
CA ASP A 76 -20.46 -0.20 7.60
C ASP A 76 -20.72 0.93 6.61
N GLU A 77 -21.76 1.76 6.84
CA GLU A 77 -22.12 2.84 5.94
C GLU A 77 -21.01 3.89 5.78
N ASN A 78 -20.34 4.22 6.88
CA ASN A 78 -19.38 5.31 6.95
C ASN A 78 -17.95 4.82 7.13
N PHE A 79 -17.72 3.53 6.86
CA PHE A 79 -16.43 2.94 7.08
C PHE A 79 -15.40 3.49 6.08
N VAL A 80 -14.42 4.17 6.60
CA VAL A 80 -13.23 4.60 5.88
C VAL A 80 -12.01 4.08 6.64
N ARG A 81 -11.23 3.25 5.98
CA ARG A 81 -9.97 2.84 6.54
C ARG A 81 -8.96 3.99 6.41
N PRO A 82 -8.37 4.45 7.52
CA PRO A 82 -7.34 5.46 7.46
C PRO A 82 -6.17 4.96 6.61
N LEU A 83 -5.55 5.86 5.86
CA LEU A 83 -4.26 5.58 5.25
C LEU A 83 -3.25 5.30 6.36
N VAL A 84 -2.61 4.15 6.23
CA VAL A 84 -1.56 3.72 7.14
C VAL A 84 -0.27 3.66 6.36
N ASN A 85 0.75 4.33 6.84
CA ASN A 85 2.10 4.12 6.37
C ASN A 85 2.96 3.50 7.47
N ILE A 86 4.20 3.15 7.15
CA ILE A 86 5.12 2.49 8.08
C ILE A 86 5.42 3.30 9.34
N TYR A 87 5.24 4.62 9.31
CA TYR A 87 5.65 5.50 10.40
C TYR A 87 4.50 5.82 11.36
N TYR A 88 3.26 5.83 10.88
CA TYR A 88 2.11 6.09 11.72
C TYR A 88 0.79 5.72 11.03
N ALA A 89 -0.24 5.56 11.84
CA ALA A 89 -1.63 5.45 11.40
C ALA A 89 -2.35 6.78 11.65
N LEU A 90 -3.06 7.30 10.64
CA LEU A 90 -3.96 8.43 10.81
C LEU A 90 -5.24 7.99 11.50
N GLY A 91 -5.25 8.11 12.80
CA GLY A 91 -6.38 7.74 13.62
C GLY A 91 -6.53 6.24 13.85
N LYS A 92 -7.50 5.88 14.66
CA LYS A 92 -7.89 4.49 14.89
C LYS A 92 -8.83 4.05 13.79
N LEU A 93 -8.74 2.78 13.41
CA LEU A 93 -9.77 2.15 12.59
C LEU A 93 -11.09 2.19 13.34
N ASN A 94 -12.12 2.74 12.72
CA ASN A 94 -13.47 2.58 13.19
C ASN A 94 -13.95 1.19 12.74
N LEU A 95 -14.06 0.27 13.68
CA LEU A 95 -14.63 -1.03 13.38
C LEU A 95 -16.06 -0.89 12.88
N PRO A 96 -16.53 -1.74 11.97
CA PRO A 96 -17.89 -1.70 11.48
C PRO A 96 -18.87 -1.96 12.62
N VAL A 97 -19.66 -0.95 12.96
CA VAL A 97 -20.52 -0.91 14.16
C VAL A 97 -21.54 -2.05 14.18
N SER A 98 -22.13 -2.35 13.02
CA SER A 98 -23.13 -3.42 12.94
C SER A 98 -22.50 -4.79 13.14
N TRP A 99 -21.37 -5.06 12.49
CA TRP A 99 -20.65 -6.31 12.66
C TRP A 99 -20.06 -6.49 14.07
N GLY A 100 -19.49 -5.42 14.61
CA GLY A 100 -18.88 -5.44 15.95
C GLY A 100 -19.88 -5.54 17.09
N ASN A 101 -21.02 -4.88 16.96
CA ASN A 101 -22.13 -4.90 17.89
C ASN A 101 -21.70 -4.82 19.36
N ASN A 102 -20.92 -3.80 19.71
CA ASN A 102 -20.41 -3.61 21.07
C ASN A 102 -19.70 -4.86 21.64
N ASN A 103 -18.79 -5.45 20.86
CA ASN A 103 -18.03 -6.67 21.19
C ASN A 103 -18.85 -7.97 21.28
N LYS A 104 -20.12 -7.97 20.89
CA LYS A 104 -20.89 -9.20 20.76
C LYS A 104 -20.57 -9.96 19.48
N GLY A 105 -20.21 -9.24 18.39
CA GLY A 105 -19.84 -9.79 17.13
C GLY A 105 -18.43 -10.39 17.10
N GLY A 106 -18.18 -11.20 16.07
CA GLY A 106 -16.87 -11.84 15.88
C GLY A 106 -16.81 -12.70 14.63
N ILE A 107 -15.72 -13.44 14.50
CA ILE A 107 -15.49 -14.38 13.41
C ILE A 107 -15.08 -15.74 14.02
N ARG A 108 -15.71 -16.80 13.55
CA ARG A 108 -15.29 -18.17 13.84
C ARG A 108 -14.91 -18.86 12.54
N ILE A 109 -13.81 -19.60 12.58
CA ILE A 109 -13.38 -20.47 11.49
C ILE A 109 -13.28 -21.87 12.07
N GLN A 110 -14.11 -22.76 11.62
CA GLN A 110 -14.23 -24.08 12.16
C GLN A 110 -14.05 -25.15 11.07
N PRO A 111 -13.23 -26.17 11.33
CA PRO A 111 -13.22 -27.38 10.53
C PRO A 111 -14.56 -28.09 10.64
N GLU A 112 -15.05 -28.65 9.53
CA GLU A 112 -16.23 -29.50 9.48
C GLU A 112 -15.83 -30.99 9.36
N GLU A 113 -16.76 -31.90 9.66
CA GLU A 113 -16.50 -33.35 9.66
C GLU A 113 -16.10 -33.90 8.29
N ASP A 114 -16.56 -33.29 7.21
CA ASP A 114 -16.26 -33.68 5.82
C ASP A 114 -14.90 -33.13 5.31
N GLY A 115 -14.14 -32.44 6.18
CA GLY A 115 -12.87 -31.81 5.86
C GLY A 115 -13.01 -30.42 5.26
N GLU A 116 -14.23 -29.94 5.04
CA GLU A 116 -14.46 -28.53 4.68
C GLU A 116 -14.13 -27.59 5.85
N THR A 117 -14.14 -26.30 5.58
CA THR A 117 -13.94 -25.27 6.61
C THR A 117 -15.03 -24.23 6.46
N ARG A 118 -15.69 -23.91 7.54
CA ARG A 118 -16.71 -22.88 7.56
C ARG A 118 -16.22 -21.63 8.29
N MET A 119 -16.26 -20.49 7.61
CA MET A 119 -16.09 -19.20 8.24
C MET A 119 -17.45 -18.60 8.55
N ILE A 120 -17.64 -18.19 9.79
CA ILE A 120 -18.88 -17.59 10.30
C ILE A 120 -18.54 -16.22 10.85
N VAL A 121 -18.99 -15.18 10.17
CA VAL A 121 -18.93 -13.80 10.64
C VAL A 121 -20.28 -13.46 11.25
N TYR A 122 -20.32 -13.12 12.49
CA TYR A 122 -21.57 -12.94 13.25
C TYR A 122 -21.58 -11.64 14.03
N SER A 123 -22.78 -11.09 14.21
CA SER A 123 -22.98 -9.84 14.97
C SER A 123 -23.44 -10.08 16.41
N GLY A 124 -23.97 -11.25 16.71
CA GLY A 124 -24.58 -11.56 18.00
C GLY A 124 -25.89 -10.83 18.24
N GLU A 125 -26.40 -11.00 19.45
CA GLU A 125 -27.71 -10.51 19.87
C GLU A 125 -27.77 -9.00 20.00
N ARG A 126 -28.88 -8.40 19.53
CA ARG A 126 -29.18 -6.96 19.66
C ARG A 126 -30.66 -6.66 19.60
N CYS A 127 -31.06 -5.57 20.25
CA CYS A 127 -32.34 -4.93 20.01
C CYS A 127 -32.18 -3.88 18.90
N SER A 128 -33.12 -3.86 17.97
CA SER A 128 -33.16 -2.85 16.92
C SER A 128 -34.52 -2.18 16.89
N ARG A 129 -34.51 -0.85 16.75
CA ARG A 129 -35.75 -0.07 16.72
C ARG A 129 -36.37 -0.08 15.33
N LYS A 130 -37.66 0.20 15.30
CA LYS A 130 -38.37 0.43 14.01
C LYS A 130 -37.64 1.47 13.17
N ASN A 131 -37.40 1.13 11.90
CA ASN A 131 -36.72 1.98 10.93
C ASN A 131 -35.23 2.28 11.20
N GLU A 132 -34.63 1.74 12.23
CA GLU A 132 -33.19 1.74 12.38
C GLU A 132 -32.55 0.98 11.21
N ILE A 133 -31.49 1.54 10.61
CA ILE A 133 -30.78 0.87 9.50
C ILE A 133 -29.48 0.32 10.05
N LEU A 134 -29.31 -0.99 9.92
CA LEU A 134 -28.07 -1.67 10.25
C LEU A 134 -27.34 -2.00 8.94
N HIS A 135 -26.06 -1.62 8.85
CA HIS A 135 -25.23 -1.80 7.65
C HIS A 135 -24.24 -2.93 7.84
N TYR A 136 -24.48 -4.05 7.16
CA TYR A 136 -23.62 -5.23 7.15
C TYR A 136 -22.86 -5.31 5.83
N ASN A 137 -22.22 -4.21 5.45
CA ASN A 137 -21.51 -4.10 4.20
C ASN A 137 -20.22 -4.93 4.23
N PHE A 138 -19.86 -5.49 3.11
CA PHE A 138 -18.57 -6.16 2.94
C PHE A 138 -18.12 -6.18 1.48
N ASP A 139 -16.81 -6.21 1.28
CA ASP A 139 -16.20 -6.47 0.00
C ASP A 139 -15.73 -7.92 -0.10
N MET A 140 -15.87 -8.48 -1.29
CA MET A 140 -15.30 -9.76 -1.66
C MET A 140 -14.30 -9.61 -2.80
N GLN A 141 -13.14 -10.24 -2.64
CA GLN A 141 -12.14 -10.31 -3.69
C GLN A 141 -11.67 -11.75 -3.87
N ILE A 142 -11.98 -12.31 -5.02
CA ILE A 142 -11.48 -13.63 -5.39
C ILE A 142 -10.02 -13.50 -5.82
N THR A 143 -9.20 -14.45 -5.38
CA THR A 143 -7.79 -14.57 -5.78
C THR A 143 -7.56 -15.90 -6.50
N PRO A 144 -6.60 -15.96 -7.44
CA PRO A 144 -5.74 -14.87 -7.92
C PRO A 144 -6.56 -13.79 -8.64
N VAL A 145 -6.14 -12.54 -8.49
CA VAL A 145 -6.87 -11.38 -9.04
C VAL A 145 -6.62 -11.15 -10.53
N LYS A 146 -5.57 -11.75 -11.05
CA LYS A 146 -5.17 -11.73 -12.46
C LYS A 146 -4.22 -12.89 -12.75
N PRO A 147 -4.09 -13.33 -14.02
CA PRO A 147 -3.07 -14.29 -14.40
C PRO A 147 -1.67 -13.75 -14.09
N ILE A 148 -0.79 -14.62 -13.64
CA ILE A 148 0.62 -14.30 -13.45
C ILE A 148 1.35 -14.53 -14.77
N ASP A 149 2.13 -13.54 -15.21
CA ASP A 149 3.05 -13.69 -16.32
C ASP A 149 4.35 -14.32 -15.80
N LEU A 150 4.41 -15.64 -15.78
CA LEU A 150 5.54 -16.39 -15.26
C LEU A 150 6.83 -16.10 -16.04
N LYS A 151 6.72 -15.85 -17.36
CA LYS A 151 7.88 -15.53 -18.18
C LYS A 151 8.46 -14.18 -17.75
N LEU A 152 7.62 -13.17 -17.58
CA LEU A 152 8.03 -11.87 -17.10
C LEU A 152 8.71 -11.98 -15.73
N GLN A 153 8.08 -12.69 -14.79
CA GLN A 153 8.62 -12.89 -13.44
C GLN A 153 9.98 -13.58 -13.44
N ALA A 154 10.16 -14.57 -14.31
CA ALA A 154 11.40 -15.33 -14.39
C ALA A 154 12.53 -14.59 -15.16
N THR A 155 12.20 -13.66 -16.07
CA THR A 155 13.17 -13.01 -16.95
C THR A 155 13.59 -11.62 -16.51
N GLU A 156 12.78 -10.92 -15.73
CA GLU A 156 13.14 -9.59 -15.22
C GLU A 156 14.21 -9.69 -14.12
N ARG A 157 15.31 -9.02 -14.35
CA ARG A 157 16.43 -8.86 -13.41
C ARG A 157 16.69 -7.39 -13.18
N PHE A 158 16.52 -6.97 -11.93
CA PHE A 158 16.59 -5.58 -11.54
C PHE A 158 18.00 -5.16 -11.13
N TYR A 159 18.39 -3.99 -11.57
CA TYR A 159 19.46 -3.23 -10.95
C TYR A 159 18.85 -2.11 -10.12
N HIS A 160 18.87 -2.28 -8.84
CA HIS A 160 18.38 -1.32 -7.87
C HIS A 160 19.55 -0.91 -6.98
N SER A 161 20.18 0.18 -7.31
CA SER A 161 21.37 0.65 -6.61
C SER A 161 21.15 2.04 -6.06
N ASN A 162 21.71 2.25 -4.88
CA ASN A 162 21.81 3.56 -4.27
C ASN A 162 22.95 4.41 -4.88
N SER A 163 23.60 4.01 -5.96
CA SER A 163 24.64 4.78 -6.64
C SER A 163 24.02 5.86 -7.53
N ASP A 164 24.77 6.94 -7.75
CA ASP A 164 24.35 8.02 -8.63
C ASP A 164 24.05 7.51 -10.04
N VAL A 165 23.08 8.11 -10.71
CA VAL A 165 22.75 7.84 -12.10
C VAL A 165 23.81 8.54 -12.97
N SER A 166 25.05 8.14 -12.77
CA SER A 166 26.23 8.61 -13.51
C SER A 166 26.44 7.82 -14.79
N ALA A 167 27.39 8.23 -15.60
CA ALA A 167 27.78 7.53 -16.82
C ALA A 167 28.16 6.04 -16.60
N GLY A 168 28.51 5.65 -15.38
CA GLY A 168 28.83 4.27 -15.00
C GLY A 168 27.62 3.40 -14.63
N TYR A 169 26.43 3.97 -14.46
CA TYR A 169 25.28 3.24 -13.94
C TYR A 169 24.77 2.18 -14.92
N ILE A 170 24.55 2.54 -16.18
CA ILE A 170 24.13 1.60 -17.23
C ILE A 170 25.16 0.47 -17.43
N PRO A 171 26.46 0.74 -17.58
CA PRO A 171 27.47 -0.32 -17.63
C PRO A 171 27.48 -1.24 -16.40
N ALA A 172 27.28 -0.71 -15.21
CA ALA A 172 27.21 -1.51 -13.98
C ALA A 172 25.97 -2.41 -13.97
N ALA A 173 24.82 -1.92 -14.39
CA ALA A 173 23.59 -2.70 -14.52
C ALA A 173 23.76 -3.87 -15.51
N LEU A 174 24.35 -3.60 -16.67
CA LEU A 174 24.65 -4.61 -17.70
C LEU A 174 25.63 -5.68 -17.19
N LYS A 175 26.71 -5.24 -16.51
CA LYS A 175 27.68 -6.15 -15.88
C LYS A 175 27.03 -7.06 -14.84
N ALA A 176 26.04 -6.56 -14.10
CA ALA A 176 25.26 -7.33 -13.16
C ALA A 176 24.24 -8.27 -13.81
N GLY A 177 24.12 -8.25 -15.15
CA GLY A 177 23.17 -9.06 -15.89
C GLY A 177 21.72 -8.58 -15.79
N ALA A 178 21.51 -7.33 -15.40
CA ALA A 178 20.17 -6.74 -15.31
C ALA A 178 19.61 -6.41 -16.70
N ASN A 179 18.29 -6.44 -16.80
CA ASN A 179 17.53 -5.96 -17.96
C ASN A 179 16.50 -4.89 -17.59
N LEU A 180 16.51 -4.49 -16.33
CA LEU A 180 15.66 -3.43 -15.81
C LEU A 180 16.40 -2.64 -14.74
N ILE A 181 16.27 -1.32 -14.81
CA ILE A 181 16.82 -0.39 -13.82
C ILE A 181 15.67 0.26 -13.04
N ASN A 182 15.79 0.27 -11.72
CA ASN A 182 15.02 1.17 -10.86
C ASN A 182 15.89 2.37 -10.53
N VAL A 183 15.50 3.55 -11.02
CA VAL A 183 16.16 4.80 -10.66
C VAL A 183 15.62 5.25 -9.32
N HIS A 184 16.39 5.04 -8.28
CA HIS A 184 16.10 5.55 -6.95
C HIS A 184 16.50 7.02 -6.84
N HIS A 185 15.95 7.75 -5.87
CA HIS A 185 16.34 9.12 -5.61
C HIS A 185 17.81 9.23 -5.20
N LYS A 186 18.48 10.24 -5.69
CA LYS A 186 19.89 10.44 -5.46
C LYS A 186 20.27 11.91 -5.48
N LYS A 187 21.45 12.19 -4.94
CA LYS A 187 22.01 13.53 -4.82
C LYS A 187 22.24 14.25 -6.16
N ASP A 188 22.27 13.57 -7.29
CA ASP A 188 22.51 14.16 -8.60
C ASP A 188 21.26 14.25 -9.48
N ILE A 189 20.26 13.42 -9.24
CA ILE A 189 18.94 13.52 -9.84
C ILE A 189 17.96 13.71 -8.71
N TYR A 190 17.25 14.83 -8.75
CA TYR A 190 16.15 15.06 -7.84
C TYR A 190 14.98 14.20 -8.29
N PRO A 191 14.84 13.08 -7.70
CA PRO A 191 13.76 12.18 -8.02
C PRO A 191 12.57 12.55 -7.20
N PHE A 192 11.73 11.69 -7.00
CA PHE A 192 10.48 11.82 -6.34
C PHE A 192 9.42 12.39 -7.25
N ILE A 193 8.31 12.64 -6.67
CA ILE A 193 7.17 13.24 -7.35
C ILE A 193 7.37 14.72 -7.69
N ASN A 194 8.58 15.24 -7.51
CA ASN A 194 8.97 16.54 -8.02
C ASN A 194 8.98 16.61 -9.55
N TYR A 195 9.10 15.44 -10.23
CA TYR A 195 8.82 15.40 -11.64
C TYR A 195 7.36 15.81 -11.89
N PRO A 196 7.11 16.60 -12.87
CA PRO A 196 7.96 17.27 -13.85
C PRO A 196 8.41 18.68 -13.42
N TYR A 197 8.20 19.05 -12.19
CA TYR A 197 8.21 20.46 -11.74
C TYR A 197 9.61 20.94 -11.36
N TYR A 198 10.62 20.07 -11.49
CA TYR A 198 12.00 20.42 -11.18
C TYR A 198 12.89 20.31 -12.43
N ASP A 199 12.96 21.41 -13.17
CA ASP A 199 13.58 21.49 -14.51
C ASP A 199 15.04 21.07 -14.56
N GLU A 200 15.82 21.32 -13.51
CA GLU A 200 17.26 21.07 -13.50
C GLU A 200 17.64 19.60 -13.67
N SER A 201 16.79 18.67 -13.19
CA SER A 201 17.07 17.23 -13.28
C SER A 201 16.37 16.55 -14.47
N VAL A 202 15.36 17.18 -15.05
CA VAL A 202 14.55 16.58 -16.12
C VAL A 202 15.38 16.26 -17.36
N ALA A 203 16.26 17.17 -17.76
CA ALA A 203 17.10 16.99 -18.94
C ALA A 203 18.05 15.80 -18.77
N ASP A 204 18.68 15.67 -17.61
CA ASP A 204 19.62 14.58 -17.32
C ASP A 204 18.89 13.24 -17.21
N LEU A 205 17.72 13.22 -16.56
CA LEU A 205 16.89 12.04 -16.45
C LEU A 205 16.38 11.59 -17.83
N LYS A 206 15.94 12.52 -18.67
CA LYS A 206 15.48 12.22 -20.03
C LYS A 206 16.59 11.62 -20.88
N ARG A 207 17.80 12.18 -20.81
CA ARG A 207 18.98 11.63 -21.48
C ARG A 207 19.25 10.20 -21.01
N PHE A 208 19.29 9.97 -19.71
CA PHE A 208 19.52 8.65 -19.12
C PHE A 208 18.46 7.63 -19.57
N ILE A 209 17.17 7.99 -19.49
CA ILE A 209 16.09 7.12 -19.92
C ILE A 209 16.19 6.79 -21.41
N SER A 210 16.52 7.76 -22.26
CA SER A 210 16.64 7.56 -23.71
C SER A 210 17.83 6.68 -24.10
N GLU A 211 18.88 6.62 -23.29
CA GLU A 211 20.08 5.79 -23.52
C GLU A 211 19.84 4.31 -23.19
N ALA A 212 19.08 4.02 -22.13
CA ALA A 212 18.90 2.66 -21.62
C ALA A 212 18.27 1.68 -22.63
N PRO A 213 17.23 2.01 -23.40
CA PRO A 213 16.62 1.10 -24.36
C PRO A 213 17.57 0.65 -25.47
N SER A 214 18.54 1.48 -25.89
CA SER A 214 19.56 1.11 -26.86
C SER A 214 20.44 -0.05 -26.38
N LYS A 215 20.40 -0.35 -25.07
CA LYS A 215 21.13 -1.44 -24.41
C LYS A 215 20.21 -2.56 -23.92
N ASN A 216 18.96 -2.60 -24.39
CA ASN A 216 17.93 -3.55 -23.93
C ASN A 216 17.64 -3.47 -22.42
N LEU A 217 17.71 -2.27 -21.84
CA LEU A 217 17.40 -2.00 -20.46
C LEU A 217 16.08 -1.23 -20.37
N GLY A 218 15.12 -1.74 -19.60
CA GLY A 218 13.96 -0.98 -19.18
C GLY A 218 14.31 -0.03 -18.02
N VAL A 219 13.56 1.07 -17.89
CA VAL A 219 13.75 2.04 -16.81
C VAL A 219 12.44 2.27 -16.05
N ARG A 220 12.48 2.02 -14.75
CA ARG A 220 11.43 2.43 -13.80
C ARG A 220 11.96 3.53 -12.91
N LEU A 221 11.08 4.44 -12.55
CA LEU A 221 11.39 5.51 -11.63
C LEU A 221 10.80 5.24 -10.24
N TYR A 222 11.59 5.56 -9.24
CA TYR A 222 11.10 5.70 -7.87
C TYR A 222 10.11 6.87 -7.84
N TYR A 223 8.84 6.55 -7.71
CA TYR A 223 7.77 7.53 -7.76
C TYR A 223 6.72 7.22 -6.70
N THR A 224 7.07 7.52 -5.48
CA THR A 224 6.20 7.28 -4.34
C THR A 224 5.29 8.47 -4.07
N THR A 225 4.10 8.21 -3.56
CA THR A 225 3.05 9.21 -3.37
C THR A 225 3.37 10.25 -2.32
N ARG A 226 4.22 9.92 -1.39
CA ARG A 226 4.35 10.67 -0.14
C ARG A 226 5.61 11.52 -0.03
N GLU A 227 6.54 11.41 -0.95
CA GLU A 227 7.85 12.06 -0.83
C GLU A 227 8.06 13.18 -1.82
N LEU A 228 8.55 14.31 -1.32
CA LEU A 228 8.84 15.53 -2.05
C LEU A 228 10.05 16.22 -1.48
N THR A 229 10.69 17.05 -2.29
CA THR A 229 11.68 18.01 -1.77
C THR A 229 11.01 19.25 -1.19
N VAL A 230 11.60 19.80 -0.15
CA VAL A 230 11.17 21.09 0.42
C VAL A 230 11.47 22.28 -0.49
N LYS A 231 12.23 22.06 -1.56
CA LYS A 231 12.67 23.12 -2.50
C LYS A 231 11.57 23.55 -3.46
N ILE A 232 10.61 22.68 -3.77
CA ILE A 232 9.54 23.00 -4.70
C ILE A 232 8.43 23.82 -4.05
N PRO A 233 7.95 24.89 -4.71
CA PRO A 233 6.90 25.75 -4.16
C PRO A 233 5.55 25.04 -4.04
N GLU A 234 5.29 24.01 -4.85
CA GLU A 234 4.05 23.26 -4.85
C GLU A 234 3.79 22.56 -3.51
N LEU A 235 4.83 22.04 -2.85
CA LEU A 235 4.71 21.47 -1.52
C LEU A 235 4.08 22.47 -0.55
N TRP A 236 4.59 23.70 -0.55
CA TRP A 236 4.17 24.76 0.37
C TRP A 236 2.80 25.31 0.01
N ALA A 237 2.51 25.41 -1.28
CA ALA A 237 1.18 25.77 -1.76
C ALA A 237 0.13 24.74 -1.31
N LEU A 238 0.41 23.45 -1.45
CA LEU A 238 -0.47 22.39 -1.01
C LEU A 238 -0.59 22.34 0.52
N ARG A 239 0.52 22.55 1.25
CA ARG A 239 0.52 22.62 2.72
C ARG A 239 -0.31 23.80 3.25
N SER A 240 -0.32 24.93 2.55
CA SER A 240 -1.12 26.11 2.94
C SER A 240 -2.62 25.86 2.89
N LEU A 241 -3.08 24.82 2.19
CA LEU A 241 -4.48 24.40 2.18
C LEU A 241 -4.89 23.60 3.43
N GLY A 242 -3.96 23.41 4.36
CA GLY A 242 -4.21 22.77 5.64
C GLY A 242 -4.36 21.26 5.61
N GLY A 243 -4.85 20.70 6.69
CA GLY A 243 -4.96 19.26 6.90
C GLY A 243 -5.89 18.52 5.92
N GLU A 244 -6.67 19.22 5.11
CA GLU A 244 -7.42 18.61 4.01
C GLU A 244 -6.50 17.97 2.96
N VAL A 245 -5.32 18.54 2.75
CA VAL A 245 -4.35 18.08 1.73
C VAL A 245 -3.16 17.39 2.37
N ILE A 246 -2.50 18.02 3.31
CA ILE A 246 -1.32 17.50 4.00
C ILE A 246 -1.47 17.70 5.50
N HIS A 247 -1.41 16.61 6.25
CA HIS A 247 -1.43 16.62 7.72
C HIS A 247 -0.03 16.74 8.30
N ASP A 248 0.05 17.20 9.55
CA ASP A 248 1.28 17.18 10.32
C ASP A 248 1.66 15.76 10.74
N GLY A 249 2.95 15.50 10.82
CA GLY A 249 3.49 14.27 11.36
C GLY A 249 3.34 14.19 12.88
N PRO A 250 3.54 13.00 13.47
CA PRO A 250 3.35 12.78 14.92
C PRO A 250 4.45 13.41 15.78
N GLY A 251 5.60 13.76 15.22
CA GLY A 251 6.71 14.41 15.93
C GLY A 251 7.39 13.58 17.03
N LYS A 252 7.17 12.29 17.07
CA LYS A 252 7.68 11.41 18.14
C LYS A 252 8.94 10.62 17.78
N ASP A 253 9.21 10.48 16.50
CA ASP A 253 10.40 9.82 15.97
C ASP A 253 11.42 10.89 15.55
N THR A 254 12.69 10.59 15.68
CA THR A 254 13.78 11.50 15.22
C THR A 254 13.70 11.81 13.73
N ARG A 255 13.16 10.88 12.93
CA ARG A 255 12.91 11.08 11.50
C ARG A 255 11.65 11.88 11.18
N THR A 256 10.83 12.18 12.19
CA THR A 256 9.61 12.97 12.03
C THR A 256 9.78 14.43 12.50
N LEU A 257 10.93 14.76 13.06
CA LEU A 257 11.26 16.13 13.47
C LEU A 257 11.68 16.96 12.27
N ILE A 258 11.36 18.24 12.29
CA ILE A 258 11.86 19.19 11.29
C ILE A 258 13.38 19.26 11.39
N HIS A 259 14.04 19.01 10.28
CA HIS A 259 15.50 19.15 10.21
C HIS A 259 15.91 20.61 10.42
N ARG A 260 17.01 20.83 11.15
CA ARG A 260 17.54 22.19 11.44
C ARG A 260 17.81 23.03 10.20
N ASN A 261 18.12 22.40 9.07
CA ASN A 261 18.31 23.02 7.77
C ASN A 261 17.06 22.92 6.89
N GLY A 262 15.89 22.72 7.52
CA GLY A 262 14.60 22.54 6.85
C GLY A 262 14.21 23.70 5.93
N PRO A 263 12.91 23.90 5.67
CA PRO A 263 12.47 24.90 4.71
C PRO A 263 13.13 26.24 5.01
N ASN A 264 13.36 27.03 3.97
CA ASN A 264 13.98 28.31 4.14
C ASN A 264 13.26 29.17 5.23
N GLU A 265 13.97 30.09 5.83
CA GLU A 265 13.51 30.85 6.98
C GLU A 265 12.13 31.49 6.75
N TRP A 266 11.92 32.03 5.54
CA TRP A 266 10.66 32.69 5.20
C TRP A 266 9.48 31.69 5.18
N LEU A 267 9.65 30.54 4.53
CA LEU A 267 8.63 29.48 4.47
C LEU A 267 8.31 28.93 5.86
N ASN A 268 9.35 28.69 6.64
CA ASN A 268 9.20 28.20 8.02
C ASN A 268 8.41 29.19 8.86
N LYS A 269 8.77 30.48 8.79
CA LYS A 269 8.14 31.53 9.56
C LYS A 269 6.70 31.82 9.15
N ASN A 270 6.38 31.75 7.85
CA ASN A 270 5.12 32.27 7.34
C ASN A 270 4.10 31.19 6.95
N LEU A 271 4.54 29.99 6.55
CA LEU A 271 3.66 28.96 6.04
C LEU A 271 3.78 27.60 6.75
N ALA A 272 4.87 27.36 7.46
CA ALA A 272 5.17 26.03 7.96
C ALA A 272 5.73 26.00 9.40
N THR A 273 5.46 27.02 10.20
CA THR A 273 6.01 27.18 11.57
C THR A 273 5.82 25.96 12.47
N HIS A 274 4.80 25.14 12.20
CA HIS A 274 4.47 23.95 12.99
C HIS A 274 4.41 22.69 12.14
N PHE A 275 4.88 22.75 10.89
CA PHE A 275 4.83 21.58 10.03
C PHE A 275 5.92 20.58 10.43
N ILE A 276 5.49 19.40 10.77
CA ILE A 276 6.34 18.23 11.06
C ILE A 276 6.10 17.20 9.97
N PRO A 277 7.12 16.86 9.16
CA PRO A 277 6.96 15.78 8.17
C PRO A 277 6.82 14.42 8.85
N ALA A 278 6.30 13.45 8.15
CA ALA A 278 6.27 12.08 8.63
C ALA A 278 7.67 11.47 8.69
N TRP A 279 8.49 11.85 7.75
CA TRP A 279 9.87 11.41 7.59
C TRP A 279 10.63 12.47 6.81
N TYR A 280 11.95 12.57 7.02
CA TYR A 280 12.81 13.41 6.20
C TYR A 280 14.15 12.75 5.93
N ASN A 281 14.78 13.16 4.85
CA ASN A 281 16.16 12.84 4.49
C ASN A 281 16.87 14.08 3.99
N ALA A 282 17.94 14.48 4.67
CA ALA A 282 18.75 15.62 4.27
C ALA A 282 19.84 15.18 3.27
N PHE A 283 20.07 16.01 2.25
CA PHE A 283 21.20 15.85 1.35
C PHE A 283 22.40 16.55 1.93
N GLU A 284 23.37 15.79 2.39
CA GLU A 284 24.58 16.33 2.99
C GLU A 284 25.66 16.65 1.97
N GLU A 285 25.57 16.03 0.77
CA GLU A 285 26.55 16.12 -0.30
C GLU A 285 25.92 16.28 -1.67
N GLY A 286 26.76 16.59 -2.68
CA GLY A 286 26.36 16.67 -4.08
C GLY A 286 25.75 18.01 -4.49
N LYS A 287 25.16 18.02 -5.68
CA LYS A 287 24.56 19.22 -6.29
C LYS A 287 23.44 19.84 -5.43
N TYR A 288 22.77 19.00 -4.67
CA TYR A 288 21.62 19.40 -3.85
C TYR A 288 21.91 19.42 -2.36
N ALA A 289 23.20 19.53 -2.00
CA ALA A 289 23.60 19.65 -0.59
C ALA A 289 22.87 20.80 0.10
N GLY A 290 22.32 20.53 1.27
CA GLY A 290 21.51 21.48 2.04
C GLY A 290 20.01 21.44 1.75
N ASP A 291 19.57 20.74 0.70
CA ASP A 291 18.17 20.46 0.46
C ASP A 291 17.70 19.26 1.29
N MET A 292 16.42 19.06 1.35
CA MET A 292 15.81 17.99 2.13
C MET A 292 14.59 17.42 1.43
N ASP A 293 14.48 16.11 1.43
CA ASP A 293 13.25 15.42 1.09
C ASP A 293 12.43 15.15 2.31
N ILE A 294 11.14 15.21 2.15
CA ILE A 294 10.19 14.93 3.22
C ILE A 294 9.12 13.97 2.77
N SER A 295 8.61 13.21 3.71
CA SER A 295 7.41 12.43 3.52
C SER A 295 6.22 13.18 4.07
N VAL A 296 5.17 13.30 3.25
CA VAL A 296 3.92 13.94 3.64
C VAL A 296 2.89 12.92 4.10
N ILE A 297 1.95 13.38 4.91
CA ILE A 297 0.79 12.60 5.34
C ILE A 297 -0.43 13.06 4.58
N THR A 298 -1.12 12.12 3.96
CA THR A 298 -2.34 12.41 3.21
C THR A 298 -3.46 11.45 3.60
N THR A 299 -4.68 11.81 3.27
CA THR A 299 -5.85 10.92 3.34
C THR A 299 -6.12 10.28 1.98
N PRO A 300 -6.90 9.19 1.92
CA PRO A 300 -7.28 8.57 0.65
C PRO A 300 -7.95 9.53 -0.34
N ASP A 301 -8.73 10.47 0.15
CA ASP A 301 -9.49 11.44 -0.67
C ASP A 301 -8.75 12.78 -0.86
N SER A 302 -7.49 12.87 -0.43
CA SER A 302 -6.71 14.10 -0.56
C SER A 302 -6.51 14.52 -2.01
N ARG A 303 -6.61 15.82 -2.26
CA ARG A 303 -6.24 16.42 -3.56
C ARG A 303 -4.76 16.26 -3.91
N TRP A 304 -3.93 15.89 -2.96
CA TRP A 304 -2.55 15.45 -3.18
C TRP A 304 -2.45 14.36 -4.25
N ASN A 305 -3.39 13.42 -4.26
CA ASN A 305 -3.42 12.34 -5.24
C ASN A 305 -3.56 12.87 -6.68
N ASN A 306 -4.23 14.01 -6.87
CA ASN A 306 -4.31 14.65 -8.19
C ASN A 306 -2.96 15.22 -8.63
N TYR A 307 -2.21 15.80 -7.72
CA TYR A 307 -0.85 16.28 -7.99
C TYR A 307 0.06 15.12 -8.41
N TYR A 308 0.05 14.03 -7.65
CA TYR A 308 0.78 12.81 -7.97
C TYR A 308 0.43 12.28 -9.38
N LEU A 309 -0.86 12.18 -9.69
CA LEU A 309 -1.32 11.66 -10.97
C LEU A 309 -1.01 12.58 -12.15
N ALA A 310 -1.05 13.89 -11.94
CA ALA A 310 -0.64 14.85 -12.96
C ALA A 310 0.84 14.72 -13.32
N GLY A 311 1.71 14.56 -12.33
CA GLY A 311 3.11 14.28 -12.53
C GLY A 311 3.37 12.96 -13.25
N LEU A 312 2.63 11.89 -12.88
CA LEU A 312 2.72 10.60 -13.54
C LEU A 312 2.33 10.67 -15.03
N ASP A 313 1.23 11.35 -15.35
CA ASP A 313 0.77 11.55 -16.73
C ASP A 313 1.83 12.28 -17.57
N TRP A 314 2.42 13.32 -16.99
CA TRP A 314 3.51 14.04 -17.64
C TRP A 314 4.73 13.14 -17.90
N MET A 315 5.15 12.33 -16.92
CA MET A 315 6.30 11.43 -17.08
C MET A 315 6.07 10.38 -18.18
N VAL A 316 4.89 9.80 -18.23
CA VAL A 316 4.53 8.84 -19.28
C VAL A 316 4.64 9.47 -20.66
N LYS A 317 4.18 10.72 -20.81
CA LYS A 317 4.16 11.43 -22.09
C LYS A 317 5.52 11.97 -22.52
N ASN A 318 6.39 12.30 -21.57
CA ASN A 318 7.61 13.06 -21.86
C ASN A 318 8.92 12.30 -21.60
N LEU A 319 8.91 11.26 -20.75
CA LEU A 319 10.10 10.52 -20.37
C LEU A 319 10.09 9.06 -20.89
N GLU A 320 8.97 8.59 -21.41
CA GLU A 320 8.82 7.23 -21.96
C GLU A 320 9.24 6.11 -20.96
N VAL A 321 8.99 6.30 -19.70
CA VAL A 321 9.34 5.33 -18.65
C VAL A 321 8.65 3.99 -18.85
N ASP A 322 9.27 2.89 -18.42
CA ASP A 322 8.71 1.53 -18.50
C ASP A 322 7.89 1.13 -17.29
N GLY A 323 7.78 2.02 -16.33
CA GLY A 323 6.98 1.83 -15.12
C GLY A 323 7.45 2.68 -13.95
N ILE A 324 6.87 2.41 -12.80
CA ILE A 324 7.18 3.09 -11.55
C ILE A 324 7.43 2.08 -10.43
N TYR A 325 8.23 2.51 -9.49
CA TYR A 325 8.46 1.83 -8.22
C TYR A 325 7.91 2.72 -7.10
N ILE A 326 6.99 2.18 -6.33
CA ILE A 326 6.34 2.87 -5.23
C ILE A 326 6.87 2.27 -3.93
N ASP A 327 7.53 3.10 -3.14
CA ASP A 327 8.04 2.70 -1.84
C ASP A 327 6.96 2.93 -0.78
N ASP A 328 6.56 1.86 -0.10
CA ASP A 328 5.52 1.84 0.92
C ASP A 328 4.24 2.60 0.51
N SER A 329 3.35 1.89 -0.13
CA SER A 329 2.15 2.49 -0.72
C SER A 329 1.24 3.14 0.34
N ALA A 330 1.16 4.46 0.28
CA ALA A 330 0.11 5.24 0.92
C ALA A 330 -1.05 5.55 -0.04
N LEU A 331 -1.14 4.84 -1.15
CA LEU A 331 -2.19 5.03 -2.17
C LEU A 331 -3.47 4.31 -1.80
N ASP A 332 -4.59 4.98 -2.04
CA ASP A 332 -5.88 4.33 -2.08
C ASP A 332 -6.10 3.60 -3.41
N ARG A 333 -7.11 2.75 -3.43
CA ARG A 333 -7.47 1.96 -4.60
C ARG A 333 -7.85 2.83 -5.82
N LYS A 334 -8.57 3.95 -5.60
CA LYS A 334 -9.02 4.82 -6.70
C LYS A 334 -7.83 5.51 -7.36
N THR A 335 -6.89 5.98 -6.56
CA THR A 335 -5.67 6.63 -7.05
C THR A 335 -4.82 5.63 -7.84
N LEU A 336 -4.65 4.42 -7.33
CA LEU A 336 -3.88 3.39 -8.04
C LEU A 336 -4.57 2.93 -9.34
N GLN A 337 -5.90 2.84 -9.34
CA GLN A 337 -6.67 2.59 -10.56
C GLN A 337 -6.48 3.69 -11.62
N ARG A 338 -6.45 4.94 -11.21
CA ARG A 338 -6.18 6.08 -12.09
C ARG A 338 -4.74 6.06 -12.60
N ALA A 339 -3.77 5.76 -11.73
CA ALA A 339 -2.37 5.58 -12.11
C ALA A 339 -2.22 4.48 -13.18
N ARG A 340 -2.92 3.35 -13.02
CA ARG A 340 -2.92 2.27 -14.00
C ARG A 340 -3.45 2.74 -15.37
N ARG A 341 -4.54 3.50 -15.39
CA ARG A 341 -5.08 4.06 -16.65
C ARG A 341 -4.11 5.00 -17.34
N ILE A 342 -3.36 5.81 -16.59
CA ILE A 342 -2.34 6.70 -17.13
C ILE A 342 -1.20 5.87 -17.75
N LEU A 343 -0.72 4.87 -17.02
CA LEU A 343 0.38 4.03 -17.47
C LEU A 343 0.05 3.20 -18.71
N ASP A 344 -1.23 2.84 -18.90
CA ASP A 344 -1.70 2.02 -20.03
C ASP A 344 -2.30 2.84 -21.18
N ALA A 345 -2.31 4.17 -21.12
CA ALA A 345 -3.08 5.03 -22.01
C ALA A 345 -2.71 4.92 -23.49
N ASP A 346 -1.46 4.63 -23.80
CA ASP A 346 -0.94 4.48 -25.18
C ASP A 346 -0.84 3.02 -25.65
N GLY A 347 -1.38 2.09 -24.85
CA GLY A 347 -1.32 0.65 -25.12
C GLY A 347 0.01 -0.01 -24.81
N LYS A 348 1.03 0.73 -24.39
CA LYS A 348 2.29 0.17 -23.88
C LYS A 348 2.06 -0.32 -22.45
N ARG A 349 2.44 -1.56 -22.19
CA ARG A 349 2.43 -2.09 -20.81
C ARG A 349 3.56 -1.45 -19.99
N ARG A 350 3.22 -0.65 -19.01
CA ARG A 350 4.14 -0.12 -18.01
C ARG A 350 3.82 -0.75 -16.66
N LEU A 351 4.83 -1.10 -15.91
CA LEU A 351 4.65 -1.89 -14.71
C LEU A 351 4.65 -1.01 -13.45
N ILE A 352 3.90 -1.46 -12.45
CA ILE A 352 3.88 -0.87 -11.10
C ILE A 352 4.48 -1.89 -10.15
N ASP A 353 5.62 -1.54 -9.57
CA ASP A 353 6.21 -2.27 -8.47
C ASP A 353 5.91 -1.56 -7.15
N ILE A 354 5.54 -2.32 -6.13
CA ILE A 354 5.36 -1.80 -4.77
C ILE A 354 6.37 -2.45 -3.84
N HIS A 355 7.09 -1.64 -3.12
CA HIS A 355 7.89 -2.09 -2.00
C HIS A 355 7.00 -2.24 -0.77
N SER A 356 7.00 -3.41 -0.21
CA SER A 356 6.27 -3.76 1.00
C SER A 356 7.22 -3.77 2.18
N TRP A 357 6.95 -2.92 3.15
CA TRP A 357 7.62 -2.99 4.43
C TRP A 357 7.19 -4.26 5.17
N ASN A 358 8.16 -5.04 5.61
CA ASN A 358 7.90 -6.38 6.16
C ASN A 358 7.73 -6.43 7.66
N HIS A 359 7.91 -5.32 8.33
CA HIS A 359 7.54 -5.27 9.72
C HIS A 359 6.02 -5.42 9.84
N MET A 360 5.63 -6.31 10.73
CA MET A 360 4.27 -6.26 11.21
C MET A 360 4.01 -4.85 11.70
N ASN A 361 3.22 -4.12 10.95
CA ASN A 361 2.73 -2.87 11.44
C ASN A 361 1.64 -3.16 12.48
N GLN A 362 2.08 -3.41 13.71
CA GLN A 362 1.18 -3.67 14.85
C GLN A 362 0.18 -2.53 15.05
N TRP A 363 0.58 -1.32 14.66
CA TRP A 363 -0.27 -0.12 14.72
C TRP A 363 -1.47 -0.20 13.79
N ALA A 364 -1.30 -0.82 12.65
CA ALA A 364 -2.34 -0.96 11.65
C ALA A 364 -3.16 -2.24 11.78
N GLY A 365 -2.79 -3.13 12.70
CA GLY A 365 -3.49 -4.39 12.93
C GLY A 365 -3.43 -5.37 11.78
N TYR A 366 -2.55 -5.15 10.80
CA TYR A 366 -2.38 -6.09 9.71
C TYR A 366 -1.48 -7.24 10.10
N ALA A 367 -1.83 -8.41 9.62
CA ALA A 367 -1.00 -9.58 9.82
C ALA A 367 0.35 -9.43 9.12
N ASN A 368 0.36 -8.82 7.92
CA ASN A 368 1.54 -8.48 7.14
C ASN A 368 1.21 -7.39 6.11
N SER A 369 2.23 -6.85 5.45
CA SER A 369 2.05 -5.81 4.44
C SER A 369 1.26 -6.28 3.23
N LEU A 370 1.38 -7.52 2.82
CA LEU A 370 0.62 -8.09 1.71
C LEU A 370 -0.89 -8.07 2.01
N HIS A 371 -1.26 -8.32 3.25
CA HIS A 371 -2.66 -8.23 3.69
C HIS A 371 -3.20 -6.80 3.57
N LEU A 372 -2.37 -5.79 3.88
CA LEU A 372 -2.70 -4.38 3.63
C LEU A 372 -3.00 -4.13 2.15
N TYR A 373 -2.15 -4.66 1.26
CA TYR A 373 -2.20 -4.38 -0.18
C TYR A 373 -3.12 -5.30 -0.98
N THR A 374 -3.79 -6.26 -0.35
CA THR A 374 -4.62 -7.24 -1.06
C THR A 374 -5.61 -6.61 -2.03
N GLU A 375 -6.25 -5.51 -1.64
CA GLU A 375 -7.20 -4.80 -2.50
C GLU A 375 -6.53 -4.00 -3.64
N LEU A 376 -5.23 -3.77 -3.57
CA LEU A 376 -4.43 -3.07 -4.57
C LEU A 376 -3.80 -4.01 -5.59
N LEU A 377 -3.69 -5.30 -5.28
CA LEU A 377 -3.08 -6.32 -6.13
C LEU A 377 -3.58 -6.33 -7.59
N PRO A 378 -4.85 -6.02 -7.91
CA PRO A 378 -5.29 -5.95 -9.30
C PRO A 378 -4.53 -4.93 -10.15
N TYR A 379 -3.98 -3.89 -9.54
CA TYR A 379 -3.35 -2.74 -10.22
C TYR A 379 -1.84 -2.79 -10.23
N ILE A 380 -1.22 -3.60 -9.36
CA ILE A 380 0.23 -3.75 -9.22
C ILE A 380 0.74 -4.99 -9.93
N ASP A 381 1.97 -4.96 -10.40
CA ASP A 381 2.56 -6.05 -11.17
C ASP A 381 3.53 -6.87 -10.33
N ARG A 382 4.19 -6.25 -9.36
CA ARG A 382 5.13 -6.91 -8.46
C ARG A 382 5.11 -6.30 -7.09
N THR A 383 5.29 -7.14 -6.07
CA THR A 383 5.54 -6.71 -4.70
C THR A 383 6.95 -7.10 -4.31
N TRP A 384 7.73 -6.13 -3.86
CA TRP A 384 9.06 -6.34 -3.30
C TRP A 384 8.93 -6.56 -1.81
N ILE A 385 9.35 -7.74 -1.37
CA ILE A 385 9.28 -8.14 0.03
C ILE A 385 10.71 -8.47 0.46
N GLY A 386 11.18 -7.95 1.59
CA GLY A 386 12.53 -8.31 2.06
C GLY A 386 13.18 -7.34 3.02
N GLU A 387 12.86 -6.07 2.97
CA GLU A 387 13.42 -5.09 3.90
C GLU A 387 12.96 -5.38 5.34
N GLY A 388 13.91 -5.37 6.27
CA GLY A 388 13.66 -5.66 7.67
C GLY A 388 13.59 -7.15 8.03
N PHE A 389 13.72 -8.06 7.06
CA PHE A 389 13.88 -9.47 7.36
C PHE A 389 15.32 -9.78 7.79
N LYS A 390 15.44 -10.39 8.95
CA LYS A 390 16.70 -11.03 9.35
C LYS A 390 16.70 -12.45 8.78
N ALA A 391 17.42 -12.63 7.67
CA ALA A 391 17.49 -13.86 6.90
C ALA A 391 18.08 -15.07 7.68
N ASP A 392 18.64 -14.83 8.84
CA ASP A 392 19.41 -15.79 9.64
C ASP A 392 18.55 -16.62 10.60
N ASN A 393 17.26 -16.38 10.74
CA ASN A 393 16.51 -16.96 11.86
C ASN A 393 15.30 -17.84 11.55
N SER A 394 14.94 -18.12 10.28
CA SER A 394 13.84 -19.08 10.09
C SER A 394 13.73 -19.67 8.68
N VAL A 395 13.90 -20.97 8.62
CA VAL A 395 13.49 -21.81 7.48
C VAL A 395 12.01 -21.59 7.16
N ASP A 396 11.16 -21.41 8.16
CA ASP A 396 9.73 -21.14 8.02
C ASP A 396 9.43 -19.85 7.27
N PHE A 397 10.29 -18.87 7.38
CA PHE A 397 10.18 -17.59 6.69
C PHE A 397 10.41 -17.75 5.19
N TRP A 398 11.44 -18.45 4.77
CA TRP A 398 11.74 -18.73 3.37
C TRP A 398 10.65 -19.58 2.72
N LEU A 399 10.14 -20.57 3.44
CA LEU A 399 9.02 -21.37 2.99
C LEU A 399 7.74 -20.55 2.80
N SER A 400 7.48 -19.59 3.68
CA SER A 400 6.35 -18.66 3.55
C SER A 400 6.47 -17.75 2.33
N LEU A 401 7.68 -17.27 2.01
CA LEU A 401 7.93 -16.46 0.81
C LEU A 401 7.87 -17.29 -0.47
N ILE A 402 8.40 -18.49 -0.47
CA ILE A 402 8.39 -19.41 -1.61
C ILE A 402 6.94 -19.78 -1.97
N HIS A 403 6.10 -20.02 -0.99
CA HIS A 403 4.67 -20.32 -1.23
C HIS A 403 3.87 -19.14 -1.78
N ILE A 404 4.35 -17.92 -1.65
CA ILE A 404 3.73 -16.72 -2.21
C ILE A 404 4.28 -16.40 -3.61
N SER A 405 5.51 -16.79 -3.91
CA SER A 405 6.24 -16.43 -5.12
C SER A 405 6.40 -17.55 -6.16
N GLU A 406 6.25 -18.81 -5.79
CA GLU A 406 6.37 -19.92 -6.74
C GLU A 406 5.03 -20.58 -7.02
N PRO A 407 4.60 -20.59 -8.29
CA PRO A 407 3.60 -21.56 -8.74
C PRO A 407 4.31 -22.91 -8.89
N THR A 408 3.93 -23.86 -8.10
CA THR A 408 4.24 -25.27 -8.38
C THR A 408 3.42 -25.75 -9.56
#